data_3be53bbebd5c183ad6d7da9212d9ba85
#
_entry.id   3be53bbebd5c183ad6d7da9212d9ba85
#
_cell.length_a   1.000
_cell.length_b   1.000
_cell.length_c   1.000
_cell.angle_alpha   90.00
_cell.angle_beta   90.00
_cell.angle_gamma   90.00
#
_symmetry.space_group_name_H-M   'P 1'
#
loop_
_entity.id
_entity.type
_entity.pdbx_description
1 polymer ?
#
loop_
_entity_poly.entity_id
_entity_poly.type
_entity_poly.pdbx_seq_one_letter_code
_entity_poly.pdbx_strand_id
1 'polypeptide(L)'
;MCVFLKNDGRNKSNVFMPWDCLFILLILMEIPTALLLLLRLVRESVLFAVISLAANKLRTLLSLLGITIGIFAIILVYSIVDSLEKNIRDSVSQLGDNVVYIQKWPWGGGGEYAWWKYLNRPVPLKNESELLRKRSQYAQNIAFGSSLNGTTAKFESNSTSGIEVLGTTFEYAQIWDFELAQGRYFTELEMSAGRPYCIIGADIAEGLFPYRESCVGERITIEGQKLTVIGVFEKVGQSLVGQSYDRQVLVPFTFVRTVVNTDRNDQNLIMVSAKP
;
A
#
# COMPACT_ATOMS: atom_id res chain seq x y z
N MET A 1 48.05 32.43 28.36
CA MET A 1 47.91 33.79 28.90
C MET A 1 49.35 34.25 29.16
N CYS A 2 49.99 34.87 28.14
CA CYS A 2 51.36 35.36 28.24
C CYS A 2 51.29 36.75 28.86
N VAL A 3 51.88 36.89 30.05
CA VAL A 3 52.11 38.20 30.69
C VAL A 3 53.46 38.73 30.23
N PHE A 4 53.44 39.81 29.48
CA PHE A 4 54.60 40.65 29.14
C PHE A 4 55.11 41.31 30.42
N LEU A 5 56.33 40.96 30.85
CA LEU A 5 57.09 41.70 31.84
C LEU A 5 58.19 42.51 31.14
N LYS A 6 58.14 43.79 31.38
CA LYS A 6 58.94 44.90 30.96
C LYS A 6 60.40 44.72 31.40
N ASN A 7 61.31 44.87 30.46
CA ASN A 7 62.73 44.80 30.62
C ASN A 7 63.23 46.06 31.38
N ASP A 8 63.83 45.86 32.57
CA ASP A 8 64.66 46.86 33.18
C ASP A 8 66.06 46.23 33.46
N GLY A 9 67.06 46.98 33.09
CA GLY A 9 68.45 46.55 32.90
C GLY A 9 69.16 46.06 34.10
N ARG A 10 70.10 45.18 33.82
CA ARG A 10 71.13 44.59 34.71
C ARG A 10 70.72 43.38 35.57
N ASN A 11 70.74 42.24 34.99
CA ASN A 11 71.46 41.12 35.57
C ASN A 11 71.45 39.90 34.59
N LYS A 12 72.60 39.24 34.45
CA LYS A 12 72.74 37.97 33.76
C LYS A 12 71.96 36.92 34.55
N SER A 13 70.74 36.67 34.19
CA SER A 13 69.95 35.58 34.67
C SER A 13 69.98 34.47 33.60
N ASN A 14 70.60 33.37 33.91
CA ASN A 14 70.41 32.12 33.17
C ASN A 14 68.92 31.86 33.01
N VAL A 15 68.46 31.89 31.78
CA VAL A 15 67.10 31.47 31.43
C VAL A 15 67.08 29.92 31.59
N PHE A 16 66.72 29.49 32.79
CA PHE A 16 66.39 28.10 33.06
C PHE A 16 65.04 27.84 32.35
N MET A 17 65.15 27.31 31.16
CA MET A 17 63.99 26.84 30.45
C MET A 17 63.42 25.64 31.21
N PRO A 18 62.20 25.68 31.75
CA PRO A 18 61.70 24.55 32.53
C PRO A 18 61.65 23.32 31.62
N TRP A 19 62.20 22.26 32.09
CA TRP A 19 62.27 20.96 31.39
C TRP A 19 60.97 20.48 30.87
N ASP A 20 59.88 20.90 31.49
CA ASP A 20 58.49 20.62 31.06
C ASP A 20 58.15 21.25 29.70
N CYS A 21 58.64 22.45 29.38
CA CYS A 21 58.41 23.10 28.08
C CYS A 21 59.19 22.39 26.95
N LEU A 22 60.40 21.92 27.24
CA LEU A 22 61.20 21.18 26.27
C LEU A 22 60.62 19.79 26.00
N PHE A 23 60.05 19.16 27.04
CA PHE A 23 59.37 17.88 26.93
C PHE A 23 58.08 17.95 26.13
N ILE A 24 57.28 19.01 26.34
CA ILE A 24 56.06 19.27 25.57
C ILE A 24 56.38 19.58 24.11
N LEU A 25 57.46 20.32 23.85
CA LEU A 25 57.88 20.63 22.48
C LEU A 25 58.41 19.40 21.74
N LEU A 26 59.13 18.49 22.43
CA LEU A 26 59.56 17.20 21.90
C LEU A 26 58.39 16.27 21.59
N ILE A 27 57.40 16.20 22.47
CA ILE A 27 56.16 15.41 22.25
C ILE A 27 55.34 15.95 21.07
N LEU A 28 55.20 17.28 20.95
CA LEU A 28 54.54 17.94 19.83
C LEU A 28 55.26 17.75 18.48
N MET A 29 56.59 17.58 18.49
CA MET A 29 57.38 17.31 17.28
C MET A 29 57.33 15.83 16.85
N GLU A 30 57.06 14.90 17.75
CA GLU A 30 56.97 13.46 17.44
C GLU A 30 55.58 13.06 16.90
N ILE A 31 54.50 13.78 17.25
CA ILE A 31 53.12 13.48 16.78
C ILE A 31 53.02 13.48 15.25
N PRO A 32 53.54 14.47 14.49
CA PRO A 32 53.44 14.44 13.03
C PRO A 32 54.26 13.31 12.38
N THR A 33 55.35 12.90 12.98
CA THR A 33 56.19 11.79 12.49
C THR A 33 55.54 10.44 12.74
N ALA A 34 54.90 10.23 13.91
CA ALA A 34 54.16 9.03 14.24
C ALA A 34 52.93 8.88 13.35
N LEU A 35 52.20 9.96 13.06
CA LEU A 35 51.04 9.97 12.14
C LEU A 35 51.46 9.65 10.70
N LEU A 36 52.57 10.21 10.24
CA LEU A 36 53.15 9.92 8.92
C LEU A 36 53.61 8.47 8.81
N LEU A 37 54.20 7.91 9.87
CA LEU A 37 54.57 6.49 9.93
C LEU A 37 53.36 5.58 9.88
N LEU A 38 52.28 5.90 10.63
CA LEU A 38 51.01 5.17 10.57
C LEU A 38 50.43 5.20 9.17
N LEU A 39 50.38 6.36 8.51
CA LEU A 39 49.88 6.49 7.15
C LEU A 39 50.74 5.69 6.14
N ARG A 40 52.05 5.66 6.29
CA ARG A 40 52.93 4.82 5.47
C ARG A 40 52.69 3.34 5.71
N LEU A 41 52.57 2.89 6.96
CA LEU A 41 52.28 1.51 7.32
C LEU A 41 50.94 1.05 6.74
N VAL A 42 49.89 1.88 6.87
CA VAL A 42 48.56 1.60 6.28
C VAL A 42 48.68 1.48 4.77
N ARG A 43 49.36 2.43 4.11
CA ARG A 43 49.53 2.39 2.64
C ARG A 43 50.31 1.14 2.19
N GLU A 44 51.40 0.79 2.86
CA GLU A 44 52.17 -0.40 2.53
C GLU A 44 51.40 -1.69 2.78
N SER A 45 50.62 -1.75 3.88
CA SER A 45 49.74 -2.88 4.17
C SER A 45 48.63 -3.06 3.10
N VAL A 46 48.04 -1.96 2.64
CA VAL A 46 47.05 -1.99 1.56
C VAL A 46 47.67 -2.43 0.25
N LEU A 47 48.85 -1.89 -0.12
CA LEU A 47 49.57 -2.28 -1.32
C LEU A 47 49.95 -3.77 -1.29
N PHE A 48 50.45 -4.26 -0.17
CA PHE A 48 50.81 -5.66 -0.01
C PHE A 48 49.56 -6.57 -0.10
N ALA A 49 48.43 -6.16 0.51
CA ALA A 49 47.15 -6.87 0.41
C ALA A 49 46.68 -6.97 -1.04
N VAL A 50 46.73 -5.86 -1.79
CA VAL A 50 46.31 -5.84 -3.21
C VAL A 50 47.20 -6.75 -4.07
N ILE A 51 48.53 -6.72 -3.86
CA ILE A 51 49.48 -7.59 -4.59
C ILE A 51 49.23 -9.07 -4.25
N SER A 52 48.98 -9.39 -2.98
CA SER A 52 48.66 -10.76 -2.54
C SER A 52 47.35 -11.28 -3.13
N LEU A 53 46.33 -10.41 -3.22
CA LEU A 53 45.06 -10.72 -3.90
C LEU A 53 45.24 -10.95 -5.41
N ALA A 54 46.11 -10.14 -6.05
CA ALA A 54 46.41 -10.27 -7.45
C ALA A 54 47.25 -11.52 -7.79
N ALA A 55 48.06 -12.02 -6.87
CA ALA A 55 48.84 -13.23 -7.04
C ALA A 55 47.98 -14.50 -7.10
N ASN A 56 46.85 -14.53 -6.38
CA ASN A 56 45.93 -15.68 -6.31
C ASN A 56 44.55 -15.37 -6.87
N LYS A 57 44.48 -14.88 -8.08
CA LYS A 57 43.25 -14.35 -8.74
C LYS A 57 42.06 -15.29 -8.67
N LEU A 58 42.25 -16.58 -8.90
CA LEU A 58 41.16 -17.55 -8.92
C LEU A 58 40.57 -17.75 -7.51
N ARG A 59 41.39 -17.84 -6.47
CA ARG A 59 40.91 -17.99 -5.08
C ARG A 59 40.19 -16.74 -4.61
N THR A 60 40.72 -15.57 -4.93
CA THR A 60 40.12 -14.29 -4.59
C THR A 60 38.80 -14.10 -5.29
N LEU A 61 38.71 -14.44 -6.61
CA LEU A 61 37.48 -14.36 -7.38
C LEU A 61 36.40 -15.26 -6.80
N LEU A 62 36.73 -16.52 -6.47
CA LEU A 62 35.77 -17.45 -5.91
C LEU A 62 35.26 -17.02 -4.53
N SER A 63 36.15 -16.49 -3.68
CA SER A 63 35.75 -15.98 -2.36
C SER A 63 34.85 -14.75 -2.46
N LEU A 64 35.21 -13.78 -3.31
CA LEU A 64 34.39 -12.60 -3.58
C LEU A 64 33.04 -12.96 -4.16
N LEU A 65 33.01 -13.89 -5.12
CA LEU A 65 31.78 -14.35 -5.75
C LEU A 65 30.85 -15.02 -4.73
N GLY A 66 31.40 -15.85 -3.81
CA GLY A 66 30.63 -16.44 -2.73
C GLY A 66 30.01 -15.41 -1.78
N ILE A 67 30.79 -14.41 -1.37
CA ILE A 67 30.29 -13.32 -0.51
C ILE A 67 29.24 -12.49 -1.25
N THR A 68 29.49 -12.16 -2.52
CA THR A 68 28.55 -11.36 -3.33
C THR A 68 27.22 -12.08 -3.51
N ILE A 69 27.24 -13.37 -3.83
CA ILE A 69 26.01 -14.19 -3.93
C ILE A 69 25.27 -14.22 -2.59
N GLY A 70 26.00 -14.40 -1.48
CA GLY A 70 25.39 -14.42 -0.15
C GLY A 70 24.70 -13.11 0.20
N ILE A 71 25.36 -11.98 -0.01
CA ILE A 71 24.78 -10.65 0.25
C ILE A 71 23.62 -10.39 -0.71
N PHE A 72 23.77 -10.73 -1.97
CA PHE A 72 22.71 -10.57 -2.97
C PHE A 72 21.46 -11.37 -2.60
N ALA A 73 21.61 -12.63 -2.19
CA ALA A 73 20.51 -13.47 -1.76
C ALA A 73 19.75 -12.86 -0.56
N ILE A 74 20.48 -12.34 0.43
CA ILE A 74 19.89 -11.70 1.60
C ILE A 74 19.09 -10.44 1.18
N ILE A 75 19.69 -9.56 0.38
CA ILE A 75 19.02 -8.35 -0.09
C ILE A 75 17.76 -8.70 -0.89
N LEU A 76 17.84 -9.71 -1.76
CA LEU A 76 16.71 -10.17 -2.56
C LEU A 76 15.55 -10.66 -1.69
N VAL A 77 15.84 -11.48 -0.68
CA VAL A 77 14.81 -11.97 0.26
C VAL A 77 14.18 -10.81 1.03
N TYR A 78 14.98 -9.89 1.59
CA TYR A 78 14.45 -8.71 2.27
C TYR A 78 13.58 -7.84 1.36
N SER A 79 14.01 -7.61 0.12
CA SER A 79 13.25 -6.81 -0.84
C SER A 79 11.89 -7.44 -1.18
N ILE A 80 11.84 -8.77 -1.31
CA ILE A 80 10.58 -9.49 -1.56
C ILE A 80 9.65 -9.39 -0.34
N VAL A 81 10.19 -9.61 0.87
CA VAL A 81 9.40 -9.56 2.11
C VAL A 81 8.86 -8.16 2.35
N ASP A 82 9.67 -7.13 2.17
CA ASP A 82 9.26 -5.72 2.34
C ASP A 82 8.17 -5.32 1.32
N SER A 83 8.34 -5.74 0.07
CA SER A 83 7.32 -5.54 -0.97
C SER A 83 6.00 -6.26 -0.63
N LEU A 84 6.09 -7.48 -0.10
CA LEU A 84 4.90 -8.25 0.31
C LEU A 84 4.20 -7.60 1.51
N GLU A 85 4.97 -7.17 2.52
CA GLU A 85 4.42 -6.46 3.69
C GLU A 85 3.69 -5.18 3.27
N LYS A 86 4.32 -4.38 2.39
CA LYS A 86 3.71 -3.17 1.85
C LYS A 86 2.39 -3.48 1.12
N ASN A 87 2.39 -4.46 0.22
CA ASN A 87 1.20 -4.84 -0.53
C ASN A 87 0.07 -5.33 0.39
N ILE A 88 0.39 -6.09 1.44
CA ILE A 88 -0.61 -6.53 2.43
C ILE A 88 -1.14 -5.32 3.20
N ARG A 89 -0.27 -4.43 3.67
CA ARG A 89 -0.65 -3.24 4.42
C ARG A 89 -1.54 -2.32 3.60
N ASP A 90 -1.18 -2.05 2.35
CA ASP A 90 -1.96 -1.24 1.43
C ASP A 90 -3.33 -1.89 1.15
N SER A 91 -3.38 -3.21 0.95
CA SER A 91 -4.62 -3.97 0.76
C SER A 91 -5.53 -3.95 2.00
N VAL A 92 -4.96 -4.02 3.20
CA VAL A 92 -5.74 -3.95 4.46
C VAL A 92 -6.26 -2.53 4.70
N SER A 93 -5.46 -1.50 4.40
CA SER A 93 -5.88 -0.09 4.53
C SER A 93 -7.10 0.23 3.66
N GLN A 94 -7.18 -0.36 2.47
CA GLN A 94 -8.33 -0.20 1.58
C GLN A 94 -9.64 -0.75 2.17
N LEU A 95 -9.57 -1.73 3.08
CA LEU A 95 -10.75 -2.30 3.74
C LEU A 95 -11.35 -1.37 4.81
N GLY A 96 -10.67 -0.27 5.16
CA GLY A 96 -11.05 0.66 6.21
C GLY A 96 -10.64 0.15 7.61
N ASP A 97 -9.87 0.93 8.32
CA ASP A 97 -9.29 0.56 9.64
C ASP A 97 -10.34 0.28 10.74
N ASN A 98 -11.56 0.82 10.59
CA ASN A 98 -12.61 0.73 11.62
C ASN A 98 -13.96 0.26 11.03
N VAL A 99 -13.94 -0.70 10.08
CA VAL A 99 -15.15 -1.17 9.42
C VAL A 99 -15.50 -2.59 9.87
N VAL A 100 -16.75 -2.78 10.30
CA VAL A 100 -17.33 -4.08 10.63
C VAL A 100 -18.23 -4.52 9.49
N TYR A 101 -17.99 -5.72 8.98
CA TYR A 101 -18.76 -6.37 7.92
C TYR A 101 -19.71 -7.40 8.50
N ILE A 102 -21.00 -7.25 8.26
CA ILE A 102 -22.03 -8.19 8.66
C ILE A 102 -22.55 -8.87 7.40
N GLN A 103 -22.20 -10.15 7.24
CA GLN A 103 -22.55 -10.94 6.06
C GLN A 103 -22.78 -12.41 6.43
N LYS A 104 -23.48 -13.15 5.57
CA LYS A 104 -23.76 -14.57 5.78
C LYS A 104 -22.48 -15.42 5.71
N TRP A 105 -21.66 -15.19 4.72
CA TRP A 105 -20.45 -15.97 4.44
C TRP A 105 -19.22 -15.39 5.13
N PRO A 106 -18.29 -16.21 5.61
CA PRO A 106 -17.05 -15.72 6.22
C PRO A 106 -16.14 -15.06 5.19
N TRP A 107 -15.33 -14.12 5.63
CA TRP A 107 -14.26 -13.50 4.83
C TRP A 107 -13.17 -14.53 4.52
N GLY A 108 -12.59 -14.46 3.32
CA GLY A 108 -11.44 -15.26 2.96
C GLY A 108 -11.75 -16.72 2.61
N GLY A 109 -12.91 -17.00 2.02
CA GLY A 109 -13.37 -18.33 1.64
C GLY A 109 -12.57 -19.07 0.56
N GLY A 110 -11.27 -18.78 0.39
CA GLY A 110 -10.38 -19.46 -0.55
C GLY A 110 -9.81 -20.82 -0.08
N GLY A 111 -10.14 -21.27 1.13
CA GLY A 111 -9.73 -22.54 1.70
C GLY A 111 -10.90 -23.50 1.94
N GLU A 112 -10.59 -24.73 2.36
CA GLU A 112 -11.57 -25.71 2.82
C GLU A 112 -12.25 -25.21 4.11
N TYR A 113 -13.25 -24.32 4.00
CA TYR A 113 -14.07 -23.97 5.15
C TYR A 113 -15.38 -24.75 5.14
N ALA A 114 -15.87 -25.04 6.34
CA ALA A 114 -17.10 -25.82 6.55
C ALA A 114 -18.34 -24.99 6.16
N TRP A 115 -18.57 -24.77 4.86
CA TRP A 115 -19.64 -23.93 4.28
C TRP A 115 -21.05 -24.35 4.76
N TRP A 116 -21.25 -25.64 5.09
CA TRP A 116 -22.50 -26.15 5.61
C TRP A 116 -22.91 -25.57 6.97
N LYS A 117 -21.94 -25.06 7.77
CA LYS A 117 -22.22 -24.37 9.03
C LYS A 117 -22.90 -23.01 8.83
N TYR A 118 -22.76 -22.44 7.65
CA TYR A 118 -23.24 -21.09 7.32
C TYR A 118 -24.53 -21.10 6.50
N LEU A 119 -24.97 -22.24 5.99
CA LEU A 119 -26.18 -22.36 5.19
C LEU A 119 -27.42 -21.81 5.90
N ASN A 120 -27.57 -22.11 7.18
CA ASN A 120 -28.74 -21.72 7.98
C ASN A 120 -28.61 -20.31 8.60
N ARG A 121 -27.53 -19.57 8.33
CA ARG A 121 -27.42 -18.18 8.79
C ARG A 121 -28.43 -17.31 8.06
N PRO A 122 -29.11 -16.39 8.76
CA PRO A 122 -29.98 -15.40 8.12
C PRO A 122 -29.15 -14.51 7.18
N VAL A 123 -29.78 -14.05 6.13
CA VAL A 123 -29.23 -13.08 5.21
C VAL A 123 -29.46 -11.69 5.79
N PRO A 124 -28.45 -10.80 5.84
CA PRO A 124 -28.63 -9.43 6.28
C PRO A 124 -29.66 -8.69 5.38
N LEU A 125 -30.57 -7.94 5.99
CA LEU A 125 -31.60 -7.21 5.29
C LEU A 125 -31.38 -5.69 5.40
N LYS A 126 -31.85 -4.96 4.41
CA LYS A 126 -31.77 -3.49 4.42
C LYS A 126 -32.43 -2.86 5.67
N ASN A 127 -33.54 -3.41 6.13
CA ASN A 127 -34.23 -2.94 7.32
C ASN A 127 -33.36 -3.04 8.59
N GLU A 128 -32.48 -4.03 8.64
CA GLU A 128 -31.53 -4.20 9.75
C GLU A 128 -30.46 -3.11 9.75
N SER A 129 -29.98 -2.68 8.57
CA SER A 129 -29.06 -1.55 8.48
C SER A 129 -29.70 -0.24 8.97
N GLU A 130 -31.00 -0.04 8.69
CA GLU A 130 -31.75 1.12 9.21
C GLU A 130 -31.98 1.04 10.72
N LEU A 131 -32.21 -0.16 11.27
CA LEU A 131 -32.31 -0.38 12.71
C LEU A 131 -30.96 -0.13 13.42
N LEU A 132 -29.88 -0.59 12.83
CA LEU A 132 -28.53 -0.30 13.33
C LEU A 132 -28.27 1.20 13.37
N ARG A 133 -28.65 1.94 12.32
CA ARG A 133 -28.50 3.40 12.25
C ARG A 133 -29.26 4.12 13.38
N LYS A 134 -30.42 3.63 13.74
CA LYS A 134 -31.25 4.21 14.82
C LYS A 134 -30.78 3.84 16.22
N ARG A 135 -30.18 2.67 16.41
CA ARG A 135 -29.86 2.11 17.73
C ARG A 135 -28.39 2.17 18.11
N SER A 136 -27.48 2.20 17.15
CA SER A 136 -26.06 2.22 17.43
C SER A 136 -25.58 3.64 17.76
N GLN A 137 -24.91 3.79 18.90
CA GLN A 137 -24.27 5.04 19.33
C GLN A 137 -22.83 5.16 18.80
N TYR A 138 -22.24 4.03 18.44
CA TYR A 138 -20.82 3.92 18.02
C TYR A 138 -20.65 3.88 16.50
N ALA A 139 -21.70 3.64 15.73
CA ALA A 139 -21.64 3.68 14.29
C ALA A 139 -21.57 5.12 13.79
N GLN A 140 -20.65 5.38 12.87
CA GLN A 140 -20.54 6.65 12.16
C GLN A 140 -21.33 6.59 10.86
N ASN A 141 -20.99 5.65 9.97
CA ASN A 141 -21.66 5.42 8.72
C ASN A 141 -22.09 3.96 8.61
N ILE A 142 -23.25 3.73 8.02
CA ILE A 142 -23.77 2.38 7.78
C ILE A 142 -24.22 2.31 6.33
N ALA A 143 -23.56 1.45 5.55
CA ALA A 143 -23.94 1.16 4.19
C ALA A 143 -24.52 -0.26 4.08
N PHE A 144 -25.46 -0.43 3.18
CA PHE A 144 -25.98 -1.72 2.78
C PHE A 144 -25.55 -2.02 1.36
N GLY A 145 -25.10 -3.24 1.12
CA GLY A 145 -24.70 -3.73 -0.19
C GLY A 145 -25.36 -5.06 -0.53
N SER A 146 -25.61 -5.27 -1.81
CA SER A 146 -26.07 -6.54 -2.36
C SER A 146 -25.35 -6.78 -3.67
N SER A 147 -24.60 -7.88 -3.77
CA SER A 147 -23.83 -8.15 -4.98
C SER A 147 -24.41 -9.29 -5.83
N LEU A 148 -24.08 -9.22 -7.10
CA LEU A 148 -24.36 -10.22 -8.13
C LEU A 148 -23.05 -10.60 -8.78
N ASN A 149 -22.64 -11.84 -8.63
CA ASN A 149 -21.39 -12.34 -9.16
C ASN A 149 -21.59 -13.10 -10.47
N GLY A 150 -20.54 -13.10 -11.31
CA GLY A 150 -20.51 -13.89 -12.55
C GLY A 150 -21.37 -13.30 -13.68
N THR A 151 -21.76 -12.03 -13.59
CA THR A 151 -22.54 -11.34 -14.62
C THR A 151 -21.67 -10.93 -15.82
N THR A 152 -22.33 -10.52 -16.91
CA THR A 152 -21.66 -10.07 -18.13
C THR A 152 -22.13 -8.67 -18.50
N ALA A 153 -21.18 -7.75 -18.66
CA ALA A 153 -21.43 -6.44 -19.26
C ALA A 153 -21.21 -6.48 -20.77
N LYS A 154 -22.07 -5.79 -21.52
CA LYS A 154 -22.02 -5.71 -22.98
C LYS A 154 -22.07 -4.26 -23.43
N PHE A 155 -21.26 -3.95 -24.43
CA PHE A 155 -21.30 -2.68 -25.14
C PHE A 155 -21.10 -2.95 -26.63
N GLU A 156 -22.10 -2.67 -27.45
CA GLU A 156 -22.12 -2.99 -28.89
C GLU A 156 -21.73 -4.47 -29.13
N SER A 157 -20.59 -4.73 -29.77
CA SER A 157 -20.04 -6.07 -30.03
C SER A 157 -19.09 -6.58 -28.93
N ASN A 158 -18.69 -5.70 -27.99
CA ASN A 158 -17.75 -6.05 -26.94
C ASN A 158 -18.49 -6.60 -25.71
N SER A 159 -17.89 -7.54 -25.02
CA SER A 159 -18.44 -8.10 -23.79
C SER A 159 -17.33 -8.49 -22.80
N THR A 160 -17.58 -8.21 -21.52
CA THR A 160 -16.72 -8.62 -20.41
C THR A 160 -17.53 -9.47 -19.44
N SER A 161 -17.10 -10.71 -19.20
CA SER A 161 -17.79 -11.67 -18.33
C SER A 161 -17.06 -11.83 -17.00
N GLY A 162 -17.75 -12.44 -16.02
CA GLY A 162 -17.21 -12.69 -14.68
C GLY A 162 -17.01 -11.38 -13.89
N ILE A 163 -17.88 -10.41 -14.10
CA ILE A 163 -17.91 -9.17 -13.33
C ILE A 163 -18.79 -9.30 -12.11
N GLU A 164 -18.51 -8.53 -11.09
CA GLU A 164 -19.37 -8.34 -9.93
C GLU A 164 -20.17 -7.05 -10.08
N VAL A 165 -21.48 -7.12 -9.86
CA VAL A 165 -22.34 -5.93 -9.78
C VAL A 165 -22.72 -5.71 -8.33
N LEU A 166 -22.22 -4.63 -7.71
CA LEU A 166 -22.50 -4.25 -6.34
C LEU A 166 -23.52 -3.12 -6.30
N GLY A 167 -24.73 -3.44 -5.85
CA GLY A 167 -25.75 -2.42 -5.52
C GLY A 167 -25.56 -1.94 -4.11
N THR A 168 -25.38 -0.64 -3.91
CA THR A 168 -25.08 -0.08 -2.57
C THR A 168 -25.87 1.19 -2.28
N THR A 169 -25.89 1.58 -1.00
CA THR A 169 -26.45 2.84 -0.53
C THR A 169 -25.41 3.96 -0.60
N PHE A 170 -25.85 5.23 -0.49
CA PHE A 170 -25.00 6.41 -0.69
C PHE A 170 -23.79 6.45 0.27
N GLU A 171 -23.96 5.98 1.49
CA GLU A 171 -22.95 5.99 2.55
C GLU A 171 -21.74 5.10 2.25
N TYR A 172 -21.82 4.28 1.21
CA TYR A 172 -20.71 3.43 0.79
C TYR A 172 -19.42 4.22 0.53
N ALA A 173 -19.50 5.35 -0.16
CA ALA A 173 -18.36 6.21 -0.43
C ALA A 173 -17.76 6.89 0.82
N GLN A 174 -18.47 6.85 1.95
CA GLN A 174 -17.98 7.39 3.22
C GLN A 174 -17.26 6.32 4.07
N ILE A 175 -17.41 5.06 3.69
CA ILE A 175 -16.82 3.89 4.38
C ILE A 175 -15.60 3.39 3.63
N TRP A 176 -15.70 3.38 2.31
CA TRP A 176 -14.65 2.90 1.42
C TRP A 176 -13.89 4.07 0.77
N ASP A 177 -12.57 4.00 0.86
CA ASP A 177 -11.68 4.92 0.17
C ASP A 177 -11.34 4.35 -1.21
N PHE A 178 -11.88 4.97 -2.27
CA PHE A 178 -11.59 4.61 -3.65
C PHE A 178 -11.40 5.88 -4.50
N GLU A 179 -10.52 5.80 -5.45
CA GLU A 179 -10.28 6.88 -6.39
C GLU A 179 -10.96 6.60 -7.73
N LEU A 180 -11.43 7.65 -8.37
CA LEU A 180 -12.02 7.60 -9.70
C LEU A 180 -11.04 8.16 -10.71
N ALA A 181 -10.66 7.34 -11.70
CA ALA A 181 -9.83 7.78 -12.83
C ALA A 181 -10.60 8.76 -13.73
N GLN A 182 -11.91 8.58 -13.86
CA GLN A 182 -12.76 9.43 -14.70
C GLN A 182 -14.16 9.57 -14.08
N GLY A 183 -14.79 10.72 -14.32
CA GLY A 183 -16.18 10.95 -13.97
C GLY A 183 -16.38 11.36 -12.51
N ARG A 184 -17.50 10.92 -11.91
CA ARG A 184 -17.94 11.30 -10.58
C ARG A 184 -18.67 10.17 -9.87
N TYR A 185 -18.79 10.28 -8.55
CA TYR A 185 -19.67 9.43 -7.75
C TYR A 185 -21.13 9.83 -7.91
N PHE A 186 -22.04 8.98 -7.45
CA PHE A 186 -23.48 9.24 -7.42
C PHE A 186 -23.84 10.38 -6.48
N THR A 187 -24.87 11.11 -6.81
CA THR A 187 -25.53 11.99 -5.85
C THR A 187 -26.53 11.19 -5.01
N GLU A 188 -26.87 11.69 -3.83
CA GLU A 188 -27.85 11.06 -2.94
C GLU A 188 -29.23 10.89 -3.63
N LEU A 189 -29.61 11.88 -4.43
CA LEU A 189 -30.86 11.84 -5.19
C LEU A 189 -30.84 10.74 -6.26
N GLU A 190 -29.73 10.55 -6.97
CA GLU A 190 -29.57 9.49 -7.96
C GLU A 190 -29.64 8.10 -7.34
N MET A 191 -29.01 7.92 -6.16
CA MET A 191 -29.04 6.67 -5.41
C MET A 191 -30.44 6.34 -4.88
N SER A 192 -31.10 7.32 -4.27
CA SER A 192 -32.48 7.15 -3.72
C SER A 192 -33.51 6.89 -4.81
N ALA A 193 -33.39 7.60 -5.94
CA ALA A 193 -34.30 7.42 -7.09
C ALA A 193 -34.02 6.15 -7.90
N GLY A 194 -32.92 5.44 -7.65
CA GLY A 194 -32.55 4.24 -8.41
C GLY A 194 -32.26 4.52 -9.87
N ARG A 195 -31.64 5.65 -10.19
CA ARG A 195 -31.28 5.98 -11.56
C ARG A 195 -30.40 4.91 -12.18
N PRO A 196 -30.58 4.56 -13.46
CA PRO A 196 -29.83 3.54 -14.16
C PRO A 196 -28.42 4.05 -14.52
N TYR A 197 -27.67 4.43 -13.52
CA TYR A 197 -26.29 4.88 -13.61
C TYR A 197 -25.36 3.85 -13.00
N CYS A 198 -24.12 3.77 -13.51
CA CYS A 198 -23.11 2.88 -12.96
C CYS A 198 -21.72 3.53 -12.96
N ILE A 199 -20.89 3.05 -12.04
CA ILE A 199 -19.46 3.28 -12.05
C ILE A 199 -18.81 1.92 -12.33
N ILE A 200 -17.87 1.85 -13.27
CA ILE A 200 -17.28 0.60 -13.75
C ILE A 200 -15.80 0.52 -13.35
N GLY A 201 -15.32 -0.70 -13.16
CA GLY A 201 -13.91 -0.98 -12.90
C GLY A 201 -13.03 -0.78 -14.14
N ALA A 202 -11.75 -0.59 -13.92
CA ALA A 202 -10.76 -0.32 -14.97
C ALA A 202 -10.69 -1.45 -16.00
N ASP A 203 -10.65 -2.72 -15.57
CA ASP A 203 -10.61 -3.87 -16.48
C ASP A 203 -11.88 -3.99 -17.34
N ILE A 204 -13.03 -3.57 -16.79
CA ILE A 204 -14.28 -3.53 -17.51
C ILE A 204 -14.25 -2.43 -18.56
N ALA A 205 -13.73 -1.25 -18.20
CA ALA A 205 -13.58 -0.14 -19.12
C ALA A 205 -12.64 -0.50 -20.28
N GLU A 206 -11.47 -1.09 -19.98
CA GLU A 206 -10.53 -1.56 -20.99
C GLU A 206 -11.13 -2.65 -21.90
N GLY A 207 -11.91 -3.57 -21.34
CA GLY A 207 -12.54 -4.67 -22.09
C GLY A 207 -13.70 -4.22 -22.99
N LEU A 208 -14.52 -3.26 -22.55
CA LEU A 208 -15.65 -2.77 -23.29
C LEU A 208 -15.31 -1.65 -24.28
N PHE A 209 -14.32 -0.81 -23.94
CA PHE A 209 -13.94 0.42 -24.67
C PHE A 209 -12.47 0.48 -25.04
N PRO A 210 -11.88 -0.55 -25.71
CA PRO A 210 -10.43 -0.66 -25.92
C PRO A 210 -9.81 0.48 -26.76
N TYR A 211 -10.63 1.25 -27.48
CA TYR A 211 -10.17 2.31 -28.37
C TYR A 211 -10.68 3.71 -28.00
N ARG A 212 -11.26 3.87 -26.78
CA ARG A 212 -11.82 5.15 -26.35
C ARG A 212 -11.07 5.69 -25.13
N GLU A 213 -10.74 6.96 -25.15
CA GLU A 213 -10.10 7.64 -24.02
C GLU A 213 -11.07 7.87 -22.86
N SER A 214 -12.39 7.96 -23.12
CA SER A 214 -13.42 8.11 -22.10
C SER A 214 -14.63 7.27 -22.43
N CYS A 215 -15.16 6.61 -21.42
CA CYS A 215 -16.40 5.85 -21.49
C CYS A 215 -17.55 6.50 -20.67
N VAL A 216 -17.30 7.65 -20.06
CA VAL A 216 -18.31 8.37 -19.28
C VAL A 216 -19.41 8.90 -20.21
N GLY A 217 -20.67 8.62 -19.87
CA GLY A 217 -21.85 8.93 -20.69
C GLY A 217 -22.32 7.82 -21.61
N GLU A 218 -21.49 6.79 -21.84
CA GLU A 218 -21.86 5.63 -22.67
C GLU A 218 -22.86 4.71 -21.94
N ARG A 219 -23.63 3.95 -22.73
CA ARG A 219 -24.64 3.02 -22.19
C ARG A 219 -24.19 1.58 -22.36
N ILE A 220 -23.97 0.90 -21.27
CA ILE A 220 -23.67 -0.54 -21.24
C ILE A 220 -24.94 -1.34 -20.88
N THR A 221 -24.95 -2.61 -21.24
CA THR A 221 -26.05 -3.53 -20.90
C THR A 221 -25.55 -4.59 -19.93
N ILE A 222 -26.18 -4.70 -18.76
CA ILE A 222 -25.91 -5.72 -17.74
C ILE A 222 -27.25 -6.38 -17.39
N GLU A 223 -27.30 -7.72 -17.44
CA GLU A 223 -28.53 -8.50 -17.16
C GLU A 223 -29.76 -7.97 -17.92
N GLY A 224 -29.57 -7.56 -19.18
CA GLY A 224 -30.66 -7.01 -20.04
C GLY A 224 -31.04 -5.56 -19.71
N GLN A 225 -30.49 -4.96 -18.67
CA GLN A 225 -30.74 -3.57 -18.28
C GLN A 225 -29.67 -2.63 -18.82
N LYS A 226 -30.14 -1.47 -19.34
CA LYS A 226 -29.23 -0.42 -19.86
C LYS A 226 -28.85 0.54 -18.75
N LEU A 227 -27.54 0.67 -18.51
CA LEU A 227 -26.95 1.55 -17.51
C LEU A 227 -26.06 2.57 -18.19
N THR A 228 -26.10 3.82 -17.73
CA THR A 228 -25.20 4.88 -18.20
C THR A 228 -23.98 4.95 -17.28
N VAL A 229 -22.78 4.88 -17.85
CA VAL A 229 -21.53 5.00 -17.12
C VAL A 229 -21.32 6.45 -16.70
N ILE A 230 -21.18 6.72 -15.40
CA ILE A 230 -20.93 8.06 -14.85
C ILE A 230 -19.53 8.22 -14.29
N GLY A 231 -18.80 7.12 -14.08
CA GLY A 231 -17.43 7.13 -13.60
C GLY A 231 -16.72 5.81 -13.84
N VAL A 232 -15.41 5.84 -13.71
CA VAL A 232 -14.51 4.69 -13.82
C VAL A 232 -13.58 4.69 -12.62
N PHE A 233 -13.46 3.56 -11.92
CA PHE A 233 -12.50 3.39 -10.83
C PHE A 233 -11.08 3.44 -11.33
N GLU A 234 -10.17 3.99 -10.52
CA GLU A 234 -8.74 3.87 -10.76
C GLU A 234 -8.30 2.41 -10.66
N LYS A 235 -7.35 2.02 -11.50
CA LYS A 235 -6.86 0.64 -11.56
C LYS A 235 -6.02 0.31 -10.33
N VAL A 236 -6.48 -0.64 -9.54
CA VAL A 236 -5.82 -1.08 -8.31
C VAL A 236 -4.92 -2.30 -8.56
N GLY A 237 -5.24 -3.12 -9.57
CA GLY A 237 -4.55 -4.37 -9.85
C GLY A 237 -4.99 -5.52 -8.92
N GLN A 238 -4.14 -6.55 -8.80
CA GLN A 238 -4.44 -7.70 -7.95
C GLN A 238 -4.20 -7.37 -6.49
N SER A 239 -5.27 -7.25 -5.70
CA SER A 239 -5.20 -7.18 -4.25
C SER A 239 -5.00 -8.57 -3.65
N LEU A 240 -4.06 -8.72 -2.70
CA LEU A 240 -3.78 -9.99 -2.01
C LEU A 240 -4.83 -10.33 -0.95
N VAL A 241 -5.55 -9.34 -0.44
CA VAL A 241 -6.44 -9.48 0.73
C VAL A 241 -7.85 -9.01 0.44
N GLY A 242 -8.08 -8.25 -0.61
CA GLY A 242 -9.36 -7.62 -0.90
C GLY A 242 -9.92 -7.91 -2.28
N GLN A 243 -11.14 -7.47 -2.48
CA GLN A 243 -11.77 -7.46 -3.80
C GLN A 243 -11.15 -6.33 -4.62
N SER A 244 -10.73 -6.62 -5.83
CA SER A 244 -10.31 -5.59 -6.78
C SER A 244 -11.56 -4.93 -7.38
N TYR A 245 -11.62 -3.60 -7.35
CA TYR A 245 -12.67 -2.84 -8.05
C TYR A 245 -12.55 -2.92 -9.57
N ASP A 246 -11.44 -3.44 -10.07
CA ASP A 246 -11.14 -3.47 -11.50
C ASP A 246 -12.18 -4.26 -12.30
N ARG A 247 -12.81 -5.26 -11.68
CA ARG A 247 -13.88 -6.08 -12.28
C ARG A 247 -15.25 -5.90 -11.62
N GLN A 248 -15.44 -4.78 -10.93
CA GLN A 248 -16.70 -4.45 -10.24
C GLN A 248 -17.46 -3.36 -10.97
N VAL A 249 -18.79 -3.46 -10.95
CA VAL A 249 -19.70 -2.41 -11.36
C VAL A 249 -20.51 -1.98 -10.15
N LEU A 250 -20.39 -0.71 -9.80
CA LEU A 250 -21.15 -0.12 -8.70
C LEU A 250 -22.45 0.51 -9.26
N VAL A 251 -23.57 0.20 -8.63
CA VAL A 251 -24.89 0.71 -9.00
C VAL A 251 -25.71 1.11 -7.76
N PRO A 252 -26.74 1.94 -7.88
CA PRO A 252 -27.66 2.21 -6.78
C PRO A 252 -28.34 0.92 -6.30
N PHE A 253 -28.41 0.71 -4.99
CA PHE A 253 -29.12 -0.44 -4.41
C PHE A 253 -30.59 -0.51 -4.88
N THR A 254 -31.25 0.63 -5.00
CA THR A 254 -32.62 0.74 -5.48
C THR A 254 -32.80 0.18 -6.90
N PHE A 255 -31.76 0.29 -7.72
CA PHE A 255 -31.75 -0.33 -9.06
C PHE A 255 -31.61 -1.86 -8.95
N VAL A 256 -30.69 -2.39 -8.11
CA VAL A 256 -30.52 -3.85 -7.97
C VAL A 256 -31.78 -4.55 -7.53
N ARG A 257 -32.59 -3.94 -6.66
CA ARG A 257 -33.90 -4.46 -6.23
C ARG A 257 -34.90 -4.68 -7.40
N THR A 258 -34.72 -4.00 -8.53
CA THR A 258 -35.58 -4.20 -9.70
C THR A 258 -35.17 -5.43 -10.51
N VAL A 259 -33.94 -5.88 -10.38
CA VAL A 259 -33.37 -7.00 -11.13
C VAL A 259 -33.39 -8.29 -10.31
N VAL A 260 -33.13 -8.20 -9.00
CA VAL A 260 -32.97 -9.36 -8.11
C VAL A 260 -33.80 -9.20 -6.84
N ASN A 261 -34.30 -10.34 -6.35
CA ASN A 261 -34.89 -10.39 -5.01
C ASN A 261 -33.79 -10.30 -3.94
N THR A 262 -33.53 -9.09 -3.48
CA THR A 262 -32.48 -8.81 -2.47
C THR A 262 -32.76 -9.39 -1.10
N ASP A 263 -34.02 -9.74 -0.77
CA ASP A 263 -34.37 -10.31 0.54
C ASP A 263 -33.89 -11.77 0.69
N ARG A 264 -33.55 -12.42 -0.42
CA ARG A 264 -33.02 -13.79 -0.44
C ARG A 264 -31.60 -13.88 -1.03
N ASN A 265 -30.97 -12.75 -1.27
CA ASN A 265 -29.63 -12.74 -1.85
C ASN A 265 -28.58 -13.04 -0.78
N ASP A 266 -27.94 -14.17 -0.87
CA ASP A 266 -26.88 -14.63 0.07
C ASP A 266 -25.62 -13.74 0.04
N GLN A 267 -25.52 -12.82 -0.92
CA GLN A 267 -24.42 -11.88 -1.09
C GLN A 267 -24.74 -10.49 -0.50
N ASN A 268 -25.75 -10.40 0.33
CA ASN A 268 -26.04 -9.19 1.07
C ASN A 268 -24.99 -8.95 2.17
N LEU A 269 -24.65 -7.68 2.34
CA LEU A 269 -23.73 -7.27 3.40
C LEU A 269 -24.14 -5.91 3.98
N ILE A 270 -23.88 -5.75 5.28
CA ILE A 270 -23.97 -4.45 5.95
C ILE A 270 -22.56 -4.07 6.38
N MET A 271 -22.14 -2.87 6.02
CA MET A 271 -20.88 -2.27 6.40
C MET A 271 -21.13 -1.18 7.42
N VAL A 272 -20.41 -1.24 8.54
CA VAL A 272 -20.54 -0.28 9.63
C VAL A 272 -19.17 0.29 9.93
N SER A 273 -18.97 1.59 9.69
CA SER A 273 -17.77 2.27 10.16
C SER A 273 -18.00 2.75 11.60
N ALA A 274 -17.01 2.48 12.45
CA ALA A 274 -17.06 2.94 13.85
C ALA A 274 -16.58 4.40 13.94
N LYS A 275 -17.09 5.10 14.94
CA LYS A 275 -16.52 6.41 15.34
C LYS A 275 -15.12 6.22 15.87
N PRO A 276 -14.17 7.14 15.56
CA PRO A 276 -12.82 7.09 16.09
C PRO A 276 -12.78 7.19 17.62
#